data_412d98e94319e70c8d966803aa44a813
#
_entry.id   412d98e94319e70c8d966803aa44a813
#
_cell.length_a   1.000
_cell.length_b   1.000
_cell.length_c   1.000
_cell.angle_alpha   90.00
_cell.angle_beta   90.00
_cell.angle_gamma   90.00
#
_symmetry.space_group_name_H-M   'P 1'
#
loop_
_entity.id
_entity.type
_entity.pdbx_description
1 polymer ?
#
loop_
_entity_poly.entity_id
_entity_poly.type
_entity_poly.pdbx_seq_one_letter_code
_entity_poly.pdbx_strand_id
1 'polypeptide(L)'
;MPELLALPIASEYTIIPKNSISSAGIGLGEWMGAHPEVETCIVVGDCTDLCTYQLAMHLRLYANEHQLQRRVVLPENCVQTFDIPVDVAAQIGAFAHPGDLYHYVFLYHMAHNGVEVVKELC
;
A
#
# COMPACT_ATOMS: atom_id res chain seq x y z
N MET A 1 -1.05 5.96 -16.76
CA MET A 1 0.33 5.70 -16.31
C MET A 1 1.41 5.90 -17.39
N PRO A 2 1.16 6.72 -18.44
CA PRO A 2 2.19 6.99 -19.45
C PRO A 2 3.43 7.66 -18.85
N GLU A 3 3.25 8.50 -17.82
CA GLU A 3 4.32 9.26 -17.15
C GLU A 3 5.35 8.34 -16.47
N LEU A 4 4.90 7.26 -15.83
CA LEU A 4 5.79 6.29 -15.20
C LEU A 4 6.62 5.51 -16.23
N LEU A 5 6.01 5.21 -17.38
CA LEU A 5 6.70 4.50 -18.46
C LEU A 5 7.73 5.39 -19.18
N ALA A 6 7.63 6.71 -19.01
CA ALA A 6 8.58 7.68 -19.57
C ALA A 6 9.80 7.91 -18.67
N LEU A 7 9.83 7.38 -17.45
CA LEU A 7 10.98 7.52 -16.56
C LEU A 7 12.17 6.69 -17.06
N PRO A 8 13.40 7.18 -16.86
CA PRO A 8 14.62 6.48 -17.31
C PRO A 8 14.76 5.05 -16.76
N ILE A 9 14.17 4.78 -15.58
CA ILE A 9 14.19 3.47 -14.92
C ILE A 9 13.00 2.58 -15.29
N ALA A 10 12.19 2.96 -16.28
CA ALA A 10 10.98 2.18 -16.64
C ALA A 10 11.28 0.73 -17.06
N SER A 11 12.49 0.46 -17.58
CA SER A 11 12.93 -0.90 -17.91
C SER A 11 13.20 -1.79 -16.70
N GLU A 12 13.30 -1.19 -15.51
CA GLU A 12 13.55 -1.91 -14.25
C GLU A 12 12.25 -2.25 -13.50
N TYR A 13 11.10 -1.79 -14.02
CA TYR A 13 9.81 -2.06 -13.37
C TYR A 13 9.30 -3.46 -13.68
N THR A 14 8.84 -4.13 -12.64
CA THR A 14 7.99 -5.32 -12.77
C THR A 14 6.53 -4.92 -12.60
N ILE A 15 5.70 -5.17 -13.60
CA ILE A 15 4.26 -4.90 -13.56
C ILE A 15 3.54 -6.18 -13.15
N ILE A 16 2.88 -6.13 -11.98
CA ILE A 16 2.06 -7.23 -11.47
C ILE A 16 0.59 -6.80 -11.53
N PRO A 17 -0.18 -7.27 -12.53
CA PRO A 17 -1.59 -6.93 -12.66
C PRO A 17 -2.42 -7.59 -11.56
N LYS A 18 -3.49 -6.89 -11.13
CA LYS A 18 -4.46 -7.41 -10.16
C LYS A 18 -5.87 -6.95 -10.49
N ASN A 19 -6.85 -7.79 -10.20
CA ASN A 19 -8.28 -7.54 -10.47
C ASN A 19 -9.07 -7.17 -9.21
N SER A 20 -8.40 -6.87 -8.10
CA SER A 20 -9.03 -6.47 -6.85
C SER A 20 -8.18 -5.43 -6.12
N ILE A 21 -8.72 -4.87 -5.03
CA ILE A 21 -7.94 -3.98 -4.16
C ILE A 21 -6.81 -4.73 -3.43
N SER A 22 -6.95 -6.03 -3.25
CA SER A 22 -5.91 -6.86 -2.63
C SER A 22 -4.77 -7.15 -3.61
N SER A 23 -3.55 -7.09 -3.08
CA SER A 23 -2.33 -7.49 -3.79
C SER A 23 -1.93 -8.94 -3.52
N ALA A 24 -2.69 -9.66 -2.71
CA ALA A 24 -2.41 -11.04 -2.31
C ALA A 24 -2.71 -12.05 -3.45
N GLY A 25 -2.40 -11.68 -4.68
CA GLY A 25 -2.55 -12.55 -5.85
C GLY A 25 -1.29 -13.37 -6.13
N ILE A 26 -1.43 -14.31 -7.02
CA ILE A 26 -0.37 -15.25 -7.43
C ILE A 26 0.88 -14.49 -7.89
N GLY A 27 0.72 -13.46 -8.73
CA GLY A 27 1.85 -12.72 -9.28
C GLY A 27 2.77 -12.08 -8.25
N LEU A 28 2.20 -11.50 -7.17
CA LEU A 28 3.00 -10.95 -6.08
C LEU A 28 3.73 -12.05 -5.29
N GLY A 29 3.04 -13.15 -5.01
CA GLY A 29 3.63 -14.31 -4.31
C GLY A 29 4.78 -14.92 -5.10
N GLU A 30 4.62 -15.08 -6.41
CA GLU A 30 5.68 -15.57 -7.30
C GLU A 30 6.88 -14.62 -7.34
N TRP A 31 6.61 -13.30 -7.45
CA TRP A 31 7.67 -12.30 -7.45
C TRP A 31 8.45 -12.31 -6.14
N MET A 32 7.75 -12.35 -5.00
CA MET A 32 8.38 -12.40 -3.68
C MET A 32 9.21 -13.67 -3.48
N GLY A 33 8.73 -14.80 -3.97
CA GLY A 33 9.45 -16.09 -3.95
C GLY A 33 10.71 -16.10 -4.83
N ALA A 34 10.67 -15.38 -5.94
CA ALA A 34 11.80 -15.23 -6.85
C ALA A 34 12.86 -14.21 -6.36
N HIS A 35 12.50 -13.37 -5.37
CA HIS A 35 13.37 -12.30 -4.86
C HIS A 35 13.58 -12.42 -3.33
N PRO A 36 14.18 -13.54 -2.86
CA PRO A 36 14.42 -13.73 -1.43
C PRO A 36 15.43 -12.73 -0.86
N GLU A 37 16.24 -12.11 -1.71
CA GLU A 37 17.23 -11.09 -1.34
C GLU A 37 16.61 -9.75 -0.92
N VAL A 38 15.34 -9.52 -1.22
CA VAL A 38 14.65 -8.27 -0.83
C VAL A 38 14.39 -8.26 0.66
N GLU A 39 15.12 -7.43 1.38
CA GLU A 39 15.02 -7.29 2.84
C GLU A 39 14.08 -6.15 3.26
N THR A 40 13.87 -5.15 2.40
CA THR A 40 13.04 -3.98 2.69
C THR A 40 12.09 -3.71 1.55
N CYS A 41 10.79 -3.64 1.86
CA CYS A 41 9.74 -3.23 0.96
C CYS A 41 9.26 -1.83 1.37
N ILE A 42 9.32 -0.86 0.47
CA ILE A 42 8.75 0.47 0.68
C ILE A 42 7.42 0.52 -0.06
N VAL A 43 6.34 0.78 0.68
CA VAL A 43 4.98 0.81 0.14
C VAL A 43 4.54 2.25 -0.03
N VAL A 44 4.14 2.61 -1.24
CA VAL A 44 3.63 3.94 -1.60
C VAL A 44 2.39 3.81 -2.48
N GLY A 45 1.56 4.82 -2.55
CA GLY A 45 0.41 4.87 -3.46
C GLY A 45 -0.87 5.42 -2.84
N ASP A 46 -1.93 5.31 -3.62
CA ASP A 46 -3.32 5.62 -3.25
C ASP A 46 -4.10 4.29 -3.11
N CYS A 47 -5.09 4.15 -2.31
CA CYS A 47 -5.55 4.92 -1.18
C CYS A 47 -5.01 4.28 0.09
N THR A 48 -4.69 5.07 1.10
CA THR A 48 -4.09 4.60 2.37
C THR A 48 -4.87 3.45 3.00
N ASP A 49 -6.18 3.56 3.03
CA ASP A 49 -7.13 2.62 3.67
C ASP A 49 -7.61 1.49 2.76
N LEU A 50 -7.22 1.48 1.49
CA LEU A 50 -7.64 0.48 0.50
C LEU A 50 -6.43 -0.33 -0.03
N CYS A 51 -5.99 -0.03 -1.26
CA CYS A 51 -4.94 -0.81 -1.92
C CYS A 51 -3.61 -0.79 -1.18
N THR A 52 -3.23 0.39 -0.66
CA THR A 52 -1.98 0.57 0.09
C THR A 52 -1.98 -0.24 1.38
N TYR A 53 -3.08 -0.16 2.15
CA TYR A 53 -3.27 -0.98 3.35
C TYR A 53 -3.17 -2.48 3.04
N GLN A 54 -3.89 -2.94 2.00
CA GLN A 54 -3.90 -4.35 1.61
C GLN A 54 -2.49 -4.85 1.25
N LEU A 55 -1.71 -4.04 0.53
CA LEU A 55 -0.35 -4.40 0.15
C LEU A 55 0.58 -4.44 1.37
N ALA A 56 0.60 -3.38 2.17
CA ALA A 56 1.49 -3.28 3.33
C ALA A 56 1.23 -4.39 4.34
N MET A 57 -0.05 -4.67 4.64
CA MET A 57 -0.43 -5.74 5.55
C MET A 57 -0.08 -7.12 4.98
N HIS A 58 -0.35 -7.36 3.70
CA HIS A 58 0.01 -8.63 3.07
C HIS A 58 1.52 -8.90 3.15
N LEU A 59 2.35 -7.93 2.80
CA LEU A 59 3.81 -8.05 2.89
C LEU A 59 4.28 -8.30 4.33
N ARG A 60 3.70 -7.61 5.30
CA ARG A 60 4.07 -7.77 6.72
C ARG A 60 3.65 -9.14 7.26
N LEU A 61 2.41 -9.54 7.02
CA LEU A 61 1.89 -10.82 7.50
C LEU A 61 2.57 -12.01 6.81
N TYR A 62 2.85 -11.89 5.51
CA TYR A 62 3.65 -12.89 4.79
C TYR A 62 5.04 -13.05 5.41
N ALA A 63 5.72 -11.95 5.71
CA ALA A 63 7.03 -12.03 6.36
C ALA A 63 6.96 -12.64 7.76
N ASN A 64 5.90 -12.36 8.53
CA ASN A 64 5.68 -12.98 9.84
C ASN A 64 5.46 -14.49 9.72
N GLU A 65 4.57 -14.92 8.82
CA GLU A 65 4.23 -16.34 8.60
C GLU A 65 5.46 -17.15 8.21
N HIS A 66 6.29 -16.61 7.32
CA HIS A 66 7.49 -17.28 6.83
C HIS A 66 8.74 -16.98 7.67
N GLN A 67 8.61 -16.30 8.81
CA GLN A 67 9.70 -15.94 9.73
C GLN A 67 10.86 -15.19 9.02
N LEU A 68 10.50 -14.33 8.07
CA LEU A 68 11.48 -13.53 7.31
C LEU A 68 11.82 -12.24 8.04
N GLN A 69 13.11 -11.87 8.04
CA GLN A 69 13.59 -10.57 8.55
C GLN A 69 13.36 -9.44 7.55
N ARG A 70 12.16 -9.40 6.97
CA ARG A 70 11.79 -8.42 5.95
C ARG A 70 11.10 -7.24 6.60
N ARG A 71 11.60 -6.05 6.33
CA ARG A 71 11.00 -4.80 6.75
C ARG A 71 9.92 -4.37 5.75
N VAL A 72 8.84 -3.81 6.25
CA VAL A 72 7.82 -3.13 5.44
C VAL A 72 7.71 -1.70 5.94
N VAL A 73 8.15 -0.77 5.11
CA VAL A 73 8.21 0.67 5.43
C VAL A 73 7.15 1.41 4.64
N LEU A 74 6.40 2.28 5.30
CA LEU A 74 5.38 3.11 4.67
C LEU A 74 5.63 4.57 5.04
N PRO A 75 6.09 5.41 4.09
CA PRO A 75 6.26 6.84 4.31
C PRO A 75 4.89 7.54 4.20
N GLU A 76 4.49 8.24 5.26
CA GLU A 76 3.21 8.93 5.34
C GLU A 76 3.01 9.92 4.20
N ASN A 77 4.06 10.67 3.85
CA ASN A 77 4.03 11.66 2.79
C ASN A 77 3.94 11.09 1.37
N CYS A 78 3.99 9.78 1.20
CA CYS A 78 3.88 9.08 -0.08
C CYS A 78 2.60 8.27 -0.23
N VAL A 79 1.64 8.46 0.69
CA VAL A 79 0.33 7.82 0.66
C VAL A 79 -0.76 8.83 0.99
N GLN A 80 -1.95 8.64 0.42
CA GLN A 80 -3.11 9.49 0.67
C GLN A 80 -4.39 8.70 0.44
N THR A 81 -5.53 9.25 0.84
CA THR A 81 -6.84 8.73 0.49
C THR A 81 -7.80 9.86 0.13
N PHE A 82 -8.94 9.52 -0.44
CA PHE A 82 -9.96 10.47 -0.86
C PHE A 82 -10.84 10.91 0.31
N ASP A 83 -11.60 11.99 0.09
CA ASP A 83 -12.61 12.48 1.03
C ASP A 83 -13.96 12.56 0.35
N ILE A 84 -15.03 12.10 1.01
CA ILE A 84 -16.41 12.28 0.60
C ILE A 84 -17.19 12.86 1.78
N PRO A 85 -17.46 14.17 1.80
CA PRO A 85 -18.26 14.81 2.83
C PRO A 85 -19.68 14.21 2.91
N VAL A 86 -20.27 14.29 4.09
CA VAL A 86 -21.59 13.70 4.38
C VAL A 86 -22.69 14.20 3.44
N ASP A 87 -22.71 15.49 3.15
CA ASP A 87 -23.67 16.12 2.25
C ASP A 87 -23.51 15.67 0.79
N VAL A 88 -22.27 15.53 0.33
CA VAL A 88 -21.95 15.00 -1.00
C VAL A 88 -22.35 13.52 -1.09
N ALA A 89 -22.00 12.73 -0.09
CA ALA A 89 -22.33 11.30 -0.03
C ALA A 89 -23.85 11.09 -0.11
N ALA A 90 -24.65 11.90 0.60
CA ALA A 90 -26.08 11.84 0.55
C ALA A 90 -26.66 12.15 -0.85
N GLN A 91 -26.05 13.10 -1.58
CA GLN A 91 -26.48 13.48 -2.92
C GLN A 91 -26.21 12.38 -3.97
N ILE A 92 -25.10 11.65 -3.84
CA ILE A 92 -24.70 10.61 -4.81
C ILE A 92 -25.10 9.19 -4.39
N GLY A 93 -25.76 9.03 -3.24
CA GLY A 93 -26.17 7.72 -2.73
C GLY A 93 -24.99 6.83 -2.28
N ALA A 94 -23.91 7.45 -1.80
CA ALA A 94 -22.72 6.77 -1.30
C ALA A 94 -22.60 6.89 0.22
N PHE A 95 -21.61 6.18 0.78
CA PHE A 95 -21.21 6.41 2.17
C PHE A 95 -20.24 7.59 2.27
N ALA A 96 -20.36 8.38 3.33
CA ALA A 96 -19.39 9.39 3.65
C ALA A 96 -18.01 8.73 3.94
N HIS A 97 -16.97 9.40 3.49
CA HIS A 97 -15.59 8.93 3.70
C HIS A 97 -14.73 10.09 4.22
N PRO A 98 -14.63 10.25 5.55
CA PRO A 98 -13.78 11.27 6.14
C PRO A 98 -12.31 10.88 5.95
N GLY A 99 -11.69 11.42 4.89
CA GLY A 99 -10.37 11.01 4.41
C GLY A 99 -9.28 11.10 5.46
N ASP A 100 -9.18 12.21 6.18
CA ASP A 100 -8.17 12.39 7.24
C ASP A 100 -8.32 11.35 8.35
N LEU A 101 -9.55 11.07 8.78
CA LEU A 101 -9.81 10.06 9.80
C LEU A 101 -9.35 8.67 9.33
N TYR A 102 -9.76 8.25 8.15
CA TYR A 102 -9.38 6.94 7.61
C TYR A 102 -7.88 6.85 7.35
N HIS A 103 -7.27 7.91 6.82
CA HIS A 103 -5.83 7.95 6.63
C HIS A 103 -5.08 7.62 7.93
N TYR A 104 -5.34 8.37 9.01
CA TYR A 104 -4.62 8.18 10.27
C TYR A 104 -5.00 6.90 11.01
N VAL A 105 -6.26 6.48 10.97
CA VAL A 105 -6.70 5.21 11.58
C VAL A 105 -5.98 4.03 10.92
N PHE A 106 -5.88 4.01 9.60
CA PHE A 106 -5.22 2.92 8.89
C PHE A 106 -3.70 2.97 9.00
N LEU A 107 -3.08 4.14 9.03
CA LEU A 107 -1.65 4.26 9.36
C LEU A 107 -1.36 3.69 10.76
N TYR A 108 -2.17 4.07 11.75
CA TYR A 108 -2.05 3.54 13.12
C TYR A 108 -2.22 2.02 13.16
N HIS A 109 -3.22 1.50 12.46
CA HIS A 109 -3.47 0.05 12.41
C HIS A 109 -2.30 -0.70 11.76
N MET A 110 -1.74 -0.19 10.67
CA MET A 110 -0.56 -0.78 10.04
C MET A 110 0.65 -0.76 10.97
N ALA A 111 0.91 0.37 11.63
CA ALA A 111 2.00 0.49 12.61
C ALA A 111 1.82 -0.50 13.77
N HIS A 112 0.60 -0.66 14.27
CA HIS A 112 0.27 -1.61 15.33
C HIS A 112 0.53 -3.07 14.95
N ASN A 113 0.47 -3.37 13.65
CA ASN A 113 0.73 -4.71 13.11
C ASN A 113 2.19 -4.91 12.62
N GLY A 114 3.08 -3.95 12.88
CA GLY A 114 4.50 -4.08 12.59
C GLY A 114 4.96 -3.52 11.25
N VAL A 115 4.11 -2.76 10.55
CA VAL A 115 4.57 -1.92 9.44
C VAL A 115 5.29 -0.70 10.01
N GLU A 116 6.46 -0.39 9.49
CA GLU A 116 7.23 0.78 9.90
C GLU A 116 6.69 2.05 9.22
N VAL A 117 5.71 2.70 9.87
CA VAL A 117 5.18 3.98 9.39
C VAL A 117 6.16 5.08 9.76
N VAL A 118 6.69 5.77 8.77
CA VAL A 118 7.64 6.87 8.92
C VAL A 118 7.06 8.15 8.30
N LYS A 119 7.48 9.31 8.79
CA LYS A 119 6.97 10.58 8.27
C LYS A 119 7.38 10.79 6.82
N GLU A 120 8.63 10.50 6.51
CA GLU A 120 9.24 10.65 5.18
C GLU A 120 10.46 9.74 5.05
N LEU A 121 10.91 9.52 3.82
CA LEU A 121 12.20 8.87 3.56
C LEU A 121 13.30 9.93 3.50
N CYS A 122 14.37 9.69 4.21
CA CYS A 122 15.55 10.56 4.18
C CYS A 122 16.55 10.12 3.13
#